data_e66a16e4012ced559a79d35596bb02ea
#
_entry.id   e66a16e4012ced559a79d35596bb02ea
#
_cell.length_a   1.000
_cell.length_b   1.000
_cell.length_c   1.000
_cell.angle_alpha   90.00
_cell.angle_beta   90.00
_cell.angle_gamma   90.00
#
_symmetry.space_group_name_H-M   'P 1'
#
loop_
_entity.id
_entity.type
_entity.pdbx_description
1 polymer ?
#
loop_
_entity_poly.entity_id
_entity_poly.type
_entity_poly.pdbx_seq_one_letter_code
_entity_poly.pdbx_strand_id
1 'polypeptide(L)'
;MVLEALVPGAIGNSDAHFGLSEELARAIQEECFFPDGLKCELRRYQEWGVKYILHQERVLLGDEMGLGKTIQAIAAMVSLRNTGATHFLVICPASVIPNWCKEIADKSKLHVTKVHGGDREKAFEDWIAHGGAAVTNFETTAHLKLDRAFRYSLLIVDEAHYIKNIEAVRTKNVARLGWYAERMLFMTGTALENRVDEMIALIRLLRPSLATRLRNLSALPSAPRFREMIAPVYYRRKREDVLTELPELVESEEWCTLSSRETAVYESSVLNRNFMSARRVPWNVDDPAYSSKAKRMKELVEMAREDGRKIIVFSFFLETIRSVCAILGESCTAPIDGSTPVQKRQEIIDEFGNKPEKTVLPAQIQSGGTGMNIQAASVVILCEPQLKPSIELQAISRAYRMGQARNVLVYRLLCEVRSTSASWRCLRKNRPFSTLLLILRSPRPPRRARRWQSMIRRWERVLS
;
A
#
# COMPACT_ATOMS: atom_id res chain seq x y z
N MET A 1 -5.05 6.46 28.73
CA MET A 1 -4.49 6.12 30.07
C MET A 1 -4.73 4.65 30.43
N VAL A 2 -5.97 4.14 30.50
CA VAL A 2 -6.22 2.73 30.92
C VAL A 2 -5.70 1.70 29.93
N LEU A 3 -5.86 1.91 28.63
CA LEU A 3 -5.34 1.02 27.58
C LEU A 3 -3.81 0.97 27.52
N GLU A 4 -3.16 2.09 27.76
CA GLU A 4 -1.69 2.18 27.80
C GLU A 4 -1.10 1.55 29.08
N ALA A 5 -1.87 1.58 30.19
CA ALA A 5 -1.55 0.88 31.43
C ALA A 5 -1.77 -0.65 31.31
N LEU A 6 -2.74 -1.09 30.49
CA LEU A 6 -3.01 -2.51 30.24
C LEU A 6 -2.04 -3.12 29.24
N VAL A 7 -1.63 -2.37 28.22
CA VAL A 7 -0.70 -2.83 27.17
C VAL A 7 0.19 -1.66 26.74
N PRO A 8 1.25 -1.33 27.49
CA PRO A 8 2.17 -0.24 27.14
C PRO A 8 2.73 -0.43 25.73
N GLY A 9 2.59 0.58 24.85
CA GLY A 9 3.04 0.53 23.45
C GLY A 9 2.17 -0.25 22.47
N ALA A 10 1.02 -0.79 22.89
CA ALA A 10 0.03 -1.37 21.97
C ALA A 10 -0.81 -0.29 21.30
N ILE A 11 -0.93 0.84 21.95
CA ILE A 11 -1.68 2.01 21.53
C ILE A 11 -0.75 3.19 21.73
N GLY A 12 -0.40 3.87 20.66
CA GLY A 12 0.37 5.10 20.72
C GLY A 12 -0.45 6.25 21.32
N ASN A 13 0.25 7.35 21.66
CA ASN A 13 -0.29 8.50 22.37
C ASN A 13 -1.66 9.00 21.89
N SER A 14 -2.53 9.27 22.82
CA SER A 14 -3.79 10.06 22.86
C SER A 14 -4.78 9.99 21.70
N ASP A 15 -4.39 9.84 20.44
CA ASP A 15 -5.31 9.66 19.30
C ASP A 15 -5.65 8.19 19.02
N ALA A 16 -4.97 7.26 19.63
CA ALA A 16 -5.08 5.82 19.41
C ALA A 16 -6.28 5.17 20.11
N HIS A 17 -7.01 5.91 20.86
CA HIS A 17 -8.22 5.39 21.52
C HIS A 17 -9.40 5.18 20.57
N PHE A 18 -9.24 5.31 19.27
CA PHE A 18 -10.25 5.07 18.22
C PHE A 18 -11.69 4.76 18.74
N GLY A 19 -12.10 5.41 19.85
CA GLY A 19 -13.39 5.20 20.47
C GLY A 19 -13.55 3.85 21.20
N LEU A 20 -12.46 3.09 21.45
CA LEU A 20 -12.53 1.89 22.27
C LEU A 20 -12.92 2.26 23.71
N SER A 21 -14.01 1.69 24.21
CA SER A 21 -14.35 1.79 25.63
C SER A 21 -13.37 0.98 26.47
N GLU A 22 -13.20 1.36 27.76
CA GLU A 22 -12.34 0.62 28.69
C GLU A 22 -12.77 -0.85 28.84
N GLU A 23 -14.08 -1.09 28.82
CA GLU A 23 -14.66 -2.43 28.90
C GLU A 23 -14.25 -3.28 27.68
N LEU A 24 -14.39 -2.73 26.46
CA LEU A 24 -13.98 -3.43 25.23
C LEU A 24 -12.47 -3.68 25.19
N ALA A 25 -11.67 -2.72 25.62
CA ALA A 25 -10.23 -2.88 25.66
C ALA A 25 -9.79 -3.99 26.62
N ARG A 26 -10.44 -4.07 27.79
CA ARG A 26 -10.18 -5.14 28.77
C ARG A 26 -10.61 -6.51 28.20
N ALA A 27 -11.78 -6.60 27.59
CA ALA A 27 -12.25 -7.84 26.97
C ALA A 27 -11.29 -8.33 25.86
N ILE A 28 -10.76 -7.42 25.03
CA ILE A 28 -9.76 -7.76 24.01
C ILE A 28 -8.44 -8.23 24.66
N GLN A 29 -8.00 -7.57 25.73
CA GLN A 29 -6.78 -7.96 26.43
C GLN A 29 -6.89 -9.38 27.04
N GLU A 30 -8.05 -9.74 27.52
CA GLU A 30 -8.36 -11.07 28.12
C GLU A 30 -8.59 -12.15 27.05
N GLU A 31 -8.71 -11.77 25.75
CA GLU A 31 -8.89 -12.72 24.66
C GLU A 31 -7.74 -13.72 24.56
N CYS A 32 -8.07 -15.00 24.36
CA CYS A 32 -7.08 -16.05 24.28
C CYS A 32 -6.37 -16.04 22.92
N PHE A 33 -5.05 -16.11 22.95
CA PHE A 33 -4.21 -16.24 21.77
C PHE A 33 -3.29 -17.48 21.90
N PHE A 34 -3.40 -18.39 20.96
CA PHE A 34 -2.67 -19.67 20.96
C PHE A 34 -1.64 -19.68 19.82
N PRO A 35 -0.37 -19.30 20.08
CA PRO A 35 0.65 -19.14 19.04
C PRO A 35 1.32 -20.42 18.56
N ASP A 36 0.96 -21.60 19.10
CA ASP A 36 1.61 -22.87 18.76
C ASP A 36 1.59 -23.16 17.27
N GLY A 37 2.79 -23.27 16.67
CA GLY A 37 2.95 -23.42 15.22
C GLY A 37 3.15 -22.10 14.46
N LEU A 38 3.17 -20.95 15.14
CA LEU A 38 3.77 -19.73 14.62
C LEU A 38 5.29 -19.85 14.72
N LYS A 39 6.01 -19.50 13.66
CA LYS A 39 7.49 -19.61 13.57
C LYS A 39 8.20 -18.25 13.73
N CYS A 40 7.50 -17.23 14.19
CA CYS A 40 8.06 -15.90 14.42
C CYS A 40 7.43 -15.29 15.67
N GLU A 41 8.17 -14.39 16.29
CA GLU A 41 7.68 -13.61 17.42
C GLU A 41 6.84 -12.44 16.94
N LEU A 42 5.76 -12.16 17.65
CA LEU A 42 4.93 -10.98 17.43
C LEU A 42 5.39 -9.84 18.36
N ARG A 43 5.35 -8.64 17.85
CA ARG A 43 5.44 -7.46 18.71
C ARG A 43 4.17 -7.29 19.53
N ARG A 44 4.24 -6.66 20.69
CA ARG A 44 3.09 -6.47 21.58
C ARG A 44 1.87 -5.88 20.87
N TYR A 45 2.07 -4.86 20.03
CA TYR A 45 0.96 -4.28 19.27
C TYR A 45 0.37 -5.24 18.24
N GLN A 46 1.17 -6.15 17.66
CA GLN A 46 0.67 -7.17 16.72
C GLN A 46 -0.14 -8.23 17.46
N GLU A 47 0.34 -8.70 18.60
CA GLU A 47 -0.40 -9.63 19.45
C GLU A 47 -1.74 -9.03 19.86
N TRP A 48 -1.74 -7.76 20.29
CA TRP A 48 -2.98 -7.07 20.61
C TRP A 48 -3.93 -6.98 19.41
N GLY A 49 -3.40 -6.71 18.21
CA GLY A 49 -4.19 -6.72 16.97
C GLY A 49 -4.75 -8.10 16.63
N VAL A 50 -4.01 -9.18 16.91
CA VAL A 50 -4.52 -10.56 16.77
C VAL A 50 -5.67 -10.81 17.75
N LYS A 51 -5.52 -10.44 19.02
CA LYS A 51 -6.59 -10.55 20.02
C LYS A 51 -7.84 -9.75 19.63
N TYR A 52 -7.65 -8.54 19.07
CA TYR A 52 -8.75 -7.74 18.52
C TYR A 52 -9.47 -8.48 17.36
N ILE A 53 -8.73 -9.11 16.44
CA ILE A 53 -9.29 -9.88 15.32
C ILE A 53 -10.11 -11.06 15.84
N LEU A 54 -9.58 -11.81 16.80
CA LEU A 54 -10.22 -13.00 17.38
C LEU A 54 -11.51 -12.61 18.12
N HIS A 55 -11.44 -11.57 18.96
CA HIS A 55 -12.54 -11.11 19.79
C HIS A 55 -13.71 -10.50 18.97
N GLN A 56 -13.38 -9.66 17.98
CA GLN A 56 -14.40 -8.96 17.19
C GLN A 56 -14.98 -9.78 16.04
N GLU A 57 -14.33 -10.86 15.63
CA GLU A 57 -14.73 -11.80 14.58
C GLU A 57 -14.88 -11.20 13.18
N ARG A 58 -15.44 -9.99 13.06
CA ARG A 58 -15.66 -9.26 11.81
C ARG A 58 -15.00 -7.89 11.87
N VAL A 59 -13.81 -7.81 11.27
CA VAL A 59 -12.85 -6.72 11.47
C VAL A 59 -12.42 -6.09 10.15
N LEU A 60 -12.33 -4.77 10.15
CA LEU A 60 -11.62 -3.97 9.16
C LEU A 60 -10.33 -3.44 9.82
N LEU A 61 -9.21 -4.08 9.53
CA LEU A 61 -7.89 -3.69 10.03
C LEU A 61 -7.26 -2.66 9.09
N GLY A 62 -7.23 -1.41 9.54
CA GLY A 62 -6.73 -0.26 8.81
C GLY A 62 -5.31 0.15 9.15
N ASP A 63 -4.53 -0.71 9.80
CA ASP A 63 -3.14 -0.44 10.18
C ASP A 63 -2.32 0.12 9.02
N GLU A 64 -1.49 1.09 9.31
CA GLU A 64 -0.62 1.69 8.30
C GLU A 64 0.28 0.64 7.65
N MET A 65 0.72 0.92 6.41
CA MET A 65 1.60 0.01 5.68
C MET A 65 2.91 -0.21 6.44
N GLY A 66 3.39 -1.46 6.46
CA GLY A 66 4.61 -1.84 7.19
C GLY A 66 4.38 -2.30 8.63
N LEU A 67 3.19 -2.17 9.21
CA LEU A 67 2.87 -2.63 10.57
C LEU A 67 2.62 -4.15 10.67
N GLY A 68 2.77 -4.89 9.57
CA GLY A 68 2.67 -6.34 9.61
C GLY A 68 1.24 -6.88 9.69
N LYS A 69 0.30 -6.32 8.94
CA LYS A 69 -1.07 -6.86 8.83
C LYS A 69 -1.09 -8.33 8.42
N THR A 70 -0.24 -8.71 7.47
CA THR A 70 -0.11 -10.10 7.00
C THR A 70 0.24 -11.06 8.14
N ILE A 71 1.22 -10.70 8.99
CA ILE A 71 1.61 -11.57 10.10
C ILE A 71 0.53 -11.66 11.18
N GLN A 72 -0.22 -10.58 11.43
CA GLN A 72 -1.36 -10.58 12.34
C GLN A 72 -2.46 -11.53 11.83
N ALA A 73 -2.75 -11.52 10.52
CA ALA A 73 -3.71 -12.42 9.89
C ALA A 73 -3.25 -13.88 9.96
N ILE A 74 -1.96 -14.16 9.73
CA ILE A 74 -1.38 -15.51 9.86
C ILE A 74 -1.47 -16.00 11.31
N ALA A 75 -1.14 -15.15 12.27
CA ALA A 75 -1.22 -15.48 13.69
C ALA A 75 -2.67 -15.75 14.15
N ALA A 76 -3.64 -15.01 13.62
CA ALA A 76 -5.06 -15.28 13.86
C ALA A 76 -5.48 -16.66 13.30
N MET A 77 -5.05 -17.01 12.07
CA MET A 77 -5.30 -18.35 11.50
C MET A 77 -4.67 -19.45 12.36
N VAL A 78 -3.42 -19.27 12.83
CA VAL A 78 -2.73 -20.23 13.71
C VAL A 78 -3.49 -20.42 15.01
N SER A 79 -3.90 -19.34 15.66
CA SER A 79 -4.68 -19.41 16.90
C SER A 79 -6.01 -20.12 16.70
N LEU A 80 -6.74 -19.80 15.64
CA LEU A 80 -8.01 -20.47 15.31
C LEU A 80 -7.80 -21.96 15.01
N ARG A 81 -6.72 -22.34 14.29
CA ARG A 81 -6.39 -23.76 14.08
C ARG A 81 -6.21 -24.50 15.42
N ASN A 82 -5.55 -23.88 16.38
CA ASN A 82 -5.30 -24.45 17.68
C ASN A 82 -6.59 -24.60 18.54
N THR A 83 -7.66 -23.92 18.14
CA THR A 83 -9.01 -24.11 18.71
C THR A 83 -9.93 -25.01 17.86
N GLY A 84 -9.38 -25.70 16.85
CA GLY A 84 -10.12 -26.68 16.05
C GLY A 84 -10.54 -26.20 14.65
N ALA A 85 -10.23 -24.98 14.27
CA ALA A 85 -10.51 -24.49 12.92
C ALA A 85 -9.64 -25.19 11.87
N THR A 86 -10.24 -25.57 10.75
CA THR A 86 -9.54 -26.36 9.72
C THR A 86 -9.35 -25.60 8.41
N HIS A 87 -10.22 -24.68 8.05
CA HIS A 87 -10.23 -24.04 6.73
C HIS A 87 -10.16 -22.51 6.83
N PHE A 88 -9.28 -21.92 6.04
CA PHE A 88 -9.07 -20.48 5.94
C PHE A 88 -9.01 -20.07 4.46
N LEU A 89 -9.61 -18.94 4.10
CA LEU A 89 -9.59 -18.43 2.74
C LEU A 89 -8.99 -17.03 2.71
N VAL A 90 -7.93 -16.83 1.93
CA VAL A 90 -7.27 -15.54 1.71
C VAL A 90 -7.55 -15.07 0.29
N ILE A 91 -8.15 -13.90 0.15
CA ILE A 91 -8.38 -13.21 -1.14
C ILE A 91 -7.48 -11.98 -1.19
N CYS A 92 -6.62 -11.91 -2.19
CA CYS A 92 -5.67 -10.81 -2.36
C CYS A 92 -5.48 -10.46 -3.85
N PRO A 93 -4.83 -9.36 -4.21
CA PRO A 93 -4.43 -9.10 -5.59
C PRO A 93 -3.54 -10.21 -6.13
N ALA A 94 -3.67 -10.55 -7.42
CA ALA A 94 -2.95 -11.68 -8.05
C ALA A 94 -1.42 -11.56 -7.88
N SER A 95 -0.87 -10.34 -7.91
CA SER A 95 0.56 -10.07 -7.72
C SER A 95 1.08 -10.40 -6.31
N VAL A 96 0.19 -10.56 -5.33
CA VAL A 96 0.55 -10.77 -3.91
C VAL A 96 0.39 -12.23 -3.49
N ILE A 97 -0.27 -13.07 -4.30
CA ILE A 97 -0.49 -14.50 -4.00
C ILE A 97 0.81 -15.22 -3.61
N PRO A 98 1.92 -15.14 -4.38
CA PRO A 98 3.14 -15.85 -4.01
C PRO A 98 3.73 -15.38 -2.70
N ASN A 99 3.66 -14.08 -2.42
CA ASN A 99 4.11 -13.55 -1.14
C ASN A 99 3.27 -14.09 0.02
N TRP A 100 1.93 -14.16 -0.12
CA TRP A 100 1.06 -14.78 0.88
C TRP A 100 1.39 -16.24 1.11
N CYS A 101 1.56 -17.03 0.04
CA CYS A 101 1.92 -18.45 0.16
C CYS A 101 3.28 -18.61 0.87
N LYS A 102 4.27 -17.80 0.51
CA LYS A 102 5.59 -17.81 1.15
C LYS A 102 5.51 -17.41 2.63
N GLU A 103 4.84 -16.30 2.95
CA GLU A 103 4.71 -15.82 4.33
C GLU A 103 4.00 -16.85 5.23
N ILE A 104 2.95 -17.53 4.74
CA ILE A 104 2.25 -18.57 5.50
C ILE A 104 3.19 -19.78 5.75
N ALA A 105 3.91 -20.25 4.73
CA ALA A 105 4.81 -21.40 4.84
C ALA A 105 6.03 -21.09 5.73
N ASP A 106 6.63 -19.92 5.59
CA ASP A 106 7.82 -19.53 6.34
C ASP A 106 7.51 -19.23 7.81
N LYS A 107 6.34 -18.60 8.08
CA LYS A 107 6.01 -18.09 9.41
C LYS A 107 5.03 -18.94 10.20
N SER A 108 4.52 -20.02 9.62
CA SER A 108 3.59 -20.90 10.33
C SER A 108 3.76 -22.38 9.95
N LYS A 109 3.07 -23.25 10.68
CA LYS A 109 2.90 -24.68 10.35
C LYS A 109 1.58 -24.93 9.59
N LEU A 110 0.93 -23.91 9.07
CA LEU A 110 -0.29 -24.08 8.29
C LEU A 110 0.03 -24.66 6.92
N HIS A 111 -0.79 -25.60 6.46
CA HIS A 111 -0.76 -26.00 5.07
C HIS A 111 -1.32 -24.86 4.20
N VAL A 112 -0.64 -24.53 3.10
CA VAL A 112 -1.06 -23.48 2.18
C VAL A 112 -1.32 -24.03 0.80
N THR A 113 -2.50 -23.73 0.25
CA THR A 113 -2.93 -24.13 -1.09
C THR A 113 -3.10 -22.92 -1.98
N LYS A 114 -2.36 -22.87 -3.09
CA LYS A 114 -2.47 -21.80 -4.09
C LYS A 114 -3.61 -22.10 -5.04
N VAL A 115 -4.75 -21.41 -4.89
CA VAL A 115 -5.94 -21.56 -5.74
C VAL A 115 -5.92 -20.48 -6.84
N HIS A 116 -5.04 -20.66 -7.85
CA HIS A 116 -4.86 -19.70 -8.94
C HIS A 116 -4.20 -20.34 -10.16
N GLY A 117 -4.52 -19.88 -11.38
CA GLY A 117 -3.97 -20.40 -12.63
C GLY A 117 -4.76 -21.59 -13.20
N GLY A 118 -4.10 -22.45 -13.97
CA GLY A 118 -4.72 -23.58 -14.67
C GLY A 118 -5.28 -24.65 -13.73
N ASP A 119 -4.54 -24.96 -12.67
CA ASP A 119 -4.88 -26.02 -11.71
C ASP A 119 -5.78 -25.56 -10.55
N ARG A 120 -6.39 -24.36 -10.67
CA ARG A 120 -7.18 -23.75 -9.58
C ARG A 120 -8.33 -24.62 -9.08
N GLU A 121 -9.00 -25.37 -9.95
CA GLU A 121 -10.15 -26.21 -9.58
C GLU A 121 -9.69 -27.38 -8.72
N LYS A 122 -8.66 -28.11 -9.16
CA LYS A 122 -8.06 -29.20 -8.39
C LYS A 122 -7.52 -28.73 -7.06
N ALA A 123 -6.81 -27.59 -7.04
CA ALA A 123 -6.29 -26.99 -5.82
C ALA A 123 -7.41 -26.58 -4.84
N PHE A 124 -8.54 -26.13 -5.36
CA PHE A 124 -9.70 -25.78 -4.54
C PHE A 124 -10.38 -27.01 -3.94
N GLU A 125 -10.54 -28.08 -4.72
CA GLU A 125 -11.07 -29.37 -4.25
C GLU A 125 -10.15 -29.97 -3.17
N ASP A 126 -8.83 -29.92 -3.36
CA ASP A 126 -7.84 -30.35 -2.38
C ASP A 126 -7.96 -29.57 -1.08
N TRP A 127 -8.11 -28.24 -1.14
CA TRP A 127 -8.36 -27.44 0.04
C TRP A 127 -9.67 -27.79 0.75
N ILE A 128 -10.75 -28.04 0.02
CA ILE A 128 -12.03 -28.48 0.62
C ILE A 128 -11.86 -29.82 1.35
N ALA A 129 -11.07 -30.75 0.80
CA ALA A 129 -10.87 -32.07 1.38
C ALA A 129 -9.93 -32.07 2.60
N HIS A 130 -8.86 -31.27 2.58
CA HIS A 130 -7.78 -31.36 3.54
C HIS A 130 -7.64 -30.14 4.46
N GLY A 131 -8.30 -29.01 4.14
CA GLY A 131 -8.21 -27.79 4.91
C GLY A 131 -6.92 -27.00 4.69
N GLY A 132 -6.54 -26.18 5.68
CA GLY A 132 -5.43 -25.25 5.61
C GLY A 132 -5.85 -23.88 5.10
N ALA A 133 -4.89 -23.11 4.59
CA ALA A 133 -5.09 -21.77 4.06
C ALA A 133 -5.11 -21.80 2.52
N ALA A 134 -6.26 -21.58 1.90
CA ALA A 134 -6.37 -21.33 0.47
C ALA A 134 -6.06 -19.86 0.17
N VAL A 135 -5.19 -19.61 -0.81
CA VAL A 135 -4.85 -18.26 -1.26
C VAL A 135 -5.27 -18.07 -2.71
N THR A 136 -6.11 -17.07 -2.96
CA THR A 136 -6.68 -16.79 -4.29
C THR A 136 -6.75 -15.29 -4.59
N ASN A 137 -7.12 -14.92 -5.82
CA ASN A 137 -7.35 -13.53 -6.21
C ASN A 137 -8.84 -13.21 -6.40
N PHE A 138 -9.15 -11.92 -6.55
CA PHE A 138 -10.52 -11.44 -6.69
C PHE A 138 -11.24 -12.02 -7.92
N GLU A 139 -10.54 -12.23 -9.04
CA GLU A 139 -11.10 -12.74 -10.28
C GLU A 139 -11.47 -14.22 -10.15
N THR A 140 -10.61 -15.01 -9.54
CA THR A 140 -10.84 -16.46 -9.32
C THR A 140 -12.04 -16.72 -8.41
N THR A 141 -12.41 -15.77 -7.52
CA THR A 141 -13.55 -15.94 -6.60
C THR A 141 -14.88 -16.23 -7.32
N ALA A 142 -15.03 -15.82 -8.58
CA ALA A 142 -16.21 -16.12 -9.39
C ALA A 142 -16.42 -17.62 -9.65
N HIS A 143 -15.32 -18.38 -9.67
CA HIS A 143 -15.30 -19.81 -9.99
C HIS A 143 -15.38 -20.72 -8.76
N LEU A 144 -15.18 -20.17 -7.55
CA LEU A 144 -15.22 -20.95 -6.32
C LEU A 144 -16.67 -21.27 -5.94
N LYS A 145 -17.05 -22.52 -6.07
CA LYS A 145 -18.40 -23.00 -5.72
C LYS A 145 -18.29 -23.84 -4.45
N LEU A 146 -18.94 -23.40 -3.39
CA LEU A 146 -19.02 -24.11 -2.12
C LEU A 146 -20.39 -24.74 -1.98
N ASP A 147 -20.46 -25.92 -1.37
CA ASP A 147 -21.70 -26.52 -0.93
C ASP A 147 -22.39 -25.63 0.12
N ARG A 148 -23.73 -25.62 0.14
CA ARG A 148 -24.49 -24.79 1.09
C ARG A 148 -24.22 -25.11 2.57
N ALA A 149 -23.85 -26.34 2.86
CA ALA A 149 -23.53 -26.79 4.22
C ALA A 149 -22.07 -26.51 4.60
N PHE A 150 -21.18 -26.24 3.64
CA PHE A 150 -19.76 -25.97 3.93
C PHE A 150 -19.59 -24.68 4.72
N ARG A 151 -18.73 -24.71 5.72
CA ARG A 151 -18.31 -23.53 6.50
C ARG A 151 -16.81 -23.53 6.65
N TYR A 152 -16.24 -22.33 6.74
CA TYR A 152 -14.82 -22.15 7.03
C TYR A 152 -14.62 -21.04 8.04
N SER A 153 -13.53 -21.11 8.78
CA SER A 153 -13.40 -20.36 10.02
C SER A 153 -13.04 -18.90 9.81
N LEU A 154 -12.25 -18.57 8.77
CA LEU A 154 -11.85 -17.17 8.55
C LEU A 154 -11.72 -16.85 7.06
N LEU A 155 -12.39 -15.79 6.63
CA LEU A 155 -12.16 -15.11 5.36
C LEU A 155 -11.24 -13.91 5.59
N ILE A 156 -10.11 -13.88 4.90
CA ILE A 156 -9.19 -12.73 4.88
C ILE A 156 -9.29 -12.06 3.50
N VAL A 157 -9.50 -10.75 3.47
CA VAL A 157 -9.48 -9.96 2.24
C VAL A 157 -8.39 -8.90 2.38
N ASP A 158 -7.28 -9.12 1.67
CA ASP A 158 -6.18 -8.16 1.62
C ASP A 158 -6.45 -7.08 0.58
N GLU A 159 -5.97 -5.87 0.84
CA GLU A 159 -6.25 -4.67 0.04
C GLU A 159 -7.76 -4.48 -0.19
N ALA A 160 -8.53 -4.51 0.89
CA ALA A 160 -10.00 -4.46 0.86
C ALA A 160 -10.58 -3.25 0.09
N HIS A 161 -9.79 -2.21 -0.18
CA HIS A 161 -10.21 -1.11 -1.03
C HIS A 161 -10.60 -1.53 -2.46
N TYR A 162 -10.20 -2.73 -2.92
CA TYR A 162 -10.63 -3.30 -4.19
C TYR A 162 -12.13 -3.66 -4.22
N ILE A 163 -12.75 -3.88 -3.06
CA ILE A 163 -14.18 -4.26 -2.93
C ILE A 163 -15.07 -3.14 -2.38
N LYS A 164 -14.62 -1.90 -2.41
CA LYS A 164 -15.38 -0.73 -1.95
C LYS A 164 -16.65 -0.43 -2.77
N ASN A 165 -16.66 -0.80 -4.06
CA ASN A 165 -17.84 -0.65 -4.91
C ASN A 165 -18.73 -1.88 -4.77
N ILE A 166 -19.89 -1.73 -4.12
CA ILE A 166 -20.85 -2.81 -3.82
C ILE A 166 -21.45 -3.42 -5.10
N GLU A 167 -21.55 -2.64 -6.17
CA GLU A 167 -22.10 -3.13 -7.44
C GLU A 167 -21.10 -3.95 -8.27
N ALA A 168 -19.83 -3.85 -7.98
CA ALA A 168 -18.80 -4.58 -8.72
C ALA A 168 -18.94 -6.10 -8.52
N VAL A 169 -18.76 -6.86 -9.59
CA VAL A 169 -18.85 -8.34 -9.60
C VAL A 169 -17.94 -8.97 -8.56
N ARG A 170 -16.69 -8.47 -8.43
CA ARG A 170 -15.74 -8.95 -7.42
C ARG A 170 -16.25 -8.77 -5.99
N THR A 171 -16.93 -7.66 -5.71
CA THR A 171 -17.51 -7.40 -4.38
C THR A 171 -18.66 -8.35 -4.08
N LYS A 172 -19.54 -8.59 -5.06
CA LYS A 172 -20.65 -9.57 -4.95
C LYS A 172 -20.12 -10.99 -4.71
N ASN A 173 -19.03 -11.37 -5.38
CA ASN A 173 -18.38 -12.67 -5.17
C ASN A 173 -17.76 -12.80 -3.76
N VAL A 174 -17.08 -11.76 -3.28
CA VAL A 174 -16.53 -11.75 -1.91
C VAL A 174 -17.66 -11.82 -0.87
N ALA A 175 -18.74 -11.06 -1.07
CA ALA A 175 -19.90 -11.10 -0.18
C ALA A 175 -20.55 -12.50 -0.16
N ARG A 176 -20.67 -13.17 -1.33
CA ARG A 176 -21.16 -14.56 -1.43
C ARG A 176 -20.26 -15.53 -0.65
N LEU A 177 -18.93 -15.42 -0.79
CA LEU A 177 -17.98 -16.26 -0.04
C LEU A 177 -18.02 -15.94 1.46
N GLY A 178 -18.19 -14.67 1.84
CA GLY A 178 -18.32 -14.24 3.23
C GLY A 178 -19.53 -14.84 3.96
N TRP A 179 -20.56 -15.30 3.23
CA TRP A 179 -21.70 -16.00 3.84
C TRP A 179 -21.31 -17.37 4.41
N TYR A 180 -20.29 -18.01 3.87
CA TYR A 180 -19.75 -19.28 4.35
C TYR A 180 -18.74 -19.13 5.48
N ALA A 181 -18.24 -17.93 5.74
CA ALA A 181 -17.22 -17.66 6.72
C ALA A 181 -17.82 -17.38 8.11
N GLU A 182 -17.28 -18.01 9.14
CA GLU A 182 -17.60 -17.70 10.55
C GLU A 182 -17.07 -16.30 10.90
N ARG A 183 -15.84 -16.02 10.54
CA ARG A 183 -15.13 -14.76 10.81
C ARG A 183 -14.66 -14.10 9.51
N MET A 184 -14.54 -12.78 9.53
CA MET A 184 -14.08 -12.01 8.37
C MET A 184 -13.08 -10.94 8.79
N LEU A 185 -11.90 -10.96 8.17
CA LEU A 185 -10.86 -9.95 8.33
C LEU A 185 -10.62 -9.23 7.01
N PHE A 186 -10.97 -7.97 6.94
CA PHE A 186 -10.62 -7.09 5.84
C PHE A 186 -9.40 -6.26 6.22
N MET A 187 -8.41 -6.17 5.35
CA MET A 187 -7.18 -5.43 5.59
C MET A 187 -6.97 -4.37 4.52
N THR A 188 -6.55 -3.19 4.93
CA THR A 188 -6.17 -2.12 4.01
C THR A 188 -5.09 -1.24 4.64
N GLY A 189 -4.11 -0.82 3.84
CA GLY A 189 -3.10 0.15 4.25
C GLY A 189 -3.46 1.59 3.88
N THR A 190 -4.59 1.80 3.18
CA THR A 190 -5.05 3.14 2.80
C THR A 190 -5.88 3.76 3.92
N ALA A 191 -5.64 5.05 4.20
CA ALA A 191 -6.41 5.80 5.18
C ALA A 191 -7.86 5.97 4.70
N LEU A 192 -8.79 5.23 5.32
CA LEU A 192 -10.22 5.30 5.02
C LEU A 192 -10.92 6.48 5.71
N GLU A 193 -10.28 7.10 6.70
CA GLU A 193 -10.84 8.23 7.46
C GLU A 193 -11.16 9.44 6.58
N ASN A 194 -10.39 9.63 5.51
CA ASN A 194 -10.64 10.66 4.51
C ASN A 194 -11.68 10.25 3.44
N ARG A 195 -12.21 9.01 3.53
CA ARG A 195 -13.13 8.40 2.57
C ARG A 195 -14.20 7.59 3.29
N VAL A 196 -14.99 8.29 4.08
CA VAL A 196 -16.00 7.69 4.97
C VAL A 196 -17.00 6.81 4.22
N ASP A 197 -17.40 7.20 3.01
CA ASP A 197 -18.30 6.39 2.19
C ASP A 197 -17.67 5.03 1.80
N GLU A 198 -16.37 5.02 1.48
CA GLU A 198 -15.64 3.78 1.19
C GLU A 198 -15.53 2.88 2.43
N MET A 199 -15.29 3.48 3.60
CA MET A 199 -15.26 2.77 4.88
C MET A 199 -16.64 2.18 5.22
N ILE A 200 -17.72 2.96 5.09
CA ILE A 200 -19.09 2.48 5.32
C ILE A 200 -19.46 1.34 4.38
N ALA A 201 -18.99 1.39 3.10
CA ALA A 201 -19.20 0.32 2.15
C ALA A 201 -18.54 -0.99 2.59
N LEU A 202 -17.31 -0.94 3.11
CA LEU A 202 -16.60 -2.12 3.65
C LEU A 202 -17.25 -2.62 4.96
N ILE A 203 -17.64 -1.71 5.86
CA ILE A 203 -18.34 -2.07 7.09
C ILE A 203 -19.69 -2.73 6.77
N ARG A 204 -20.37 -2.33 5.69
CA ARG A 204 -21.62 -2.97 5.25
C ARG A 204 -21.45 -4.46 4.90
N LEU A 205 -20.31 -4.84 4.36
CA LEU A 205 -20.01 -6.25 4.08
C LEU A 205 -19.69 -7.05 5.36
N LEU A 206 -19.12 -6.40 6.37
CA LEU A 206 -18.78 -7.01 7.66
C LEU A 206 -19.97 -7.03 8.62
N ARG A 207 -20.59 -5.86 8.83
CA ARG A 207 -21.71 -5.65 9.79
C ARG A 207 -22.77 -4.76 9.17
N PRO A 208 -23.75 -5.30 8.42
CA PRO A 208 -24.76 -4.52 7.68
C PRO A 208 -25.59 -3.58 8.58
N SER A 209 -25.97 -4.05 9.76
CA SER A 209 -26.76 -3.25 10.74
C SER A 209 -26.01 -2.01 11.22
N LEU A 210 -24.70 -2.13 11.46
CA LEU A 210 -23.86 -1.00 11.85
C LEU A 210 -23.73 0.02 10.72
N ALA A 211 -23.51 -0.44 9.48
CA ALA A 211 -23.39 0.44 8.33
C ALA A 211 -24.63 1.30 8.09
N THR A 212 -25.83 0.76 8.36
CA THR A 212 -27.08 1.52 8.27
C THR A 212 -27.13 2.66 9.30
N ARG A 213 -26.67 2.42 10.51
CA ARG A 213 -26.60 3.44 11.58
C ARG A 213 -25.57 4.53 11.27
N LEU A 214 -24.43 4.15 10.67
CA LEU A 214 -23.33 5.08 10.34
C LEU A 214 -23.69 6.06 9.23
N ARG A 215 -24.58 5.71 8.29
CA ARG A 215 -25.01 6.61 7.22
C ARG A 215 -25.57 7.93 7.72
N ASN A 216 -26.27 7.92 8.83
CA ASN A 216 -26.85 9.12 9.44
C ASN A 216 -25.80 10.02 10.10
N LEU A 217 -24.57 9.52 10.32
CA LEU A 217 -23.45 10.23 10.97
C LEU A 217 -22.28 10.51 10.02
N SER A 218 -22.39 10.14 8.75
CA SER A 218 -21.31 10.27 7.75
C SER A 218 -20.84 11.72 7.52
N ALA A 219 -21.66 12.71 7.84
CA ALA A 219 -21.32 14.12 7.74
C ALA A 219 -20.31 14.61 8.81
N LEU A 220 -20.09 13.84 9.88
CA LEU A 220 -19.22 14.19 11.01
C LEU A 220 -18.27 13.04 11.39
N PRO A 221 -17.34 12.62 10.48
CA PRO A 221 -16.49 11.45 10.72
C PRO A 221 -15.45 11.65 11.83
N SER A 222 -15.16 12.89 12.20
CA SER A 222 -14.27 13.24 13.32
C SER A 222 -14.99 13.30 14.67
N ALA A 223 -16.31 13.14 14.70
CA ALA A 223 -17.06 13.17 15.95
C ALA A 223 -16.72 11.96 16.84
N PRO A 224 -16.51 12.13 18.14
CA PRO A 224 -16.23 11.03 19.08
C PRO A 224 -17.24 9.89 18.95
N ARG A 225 -18.52 10.20 18.85
CA ARG A 225 -19.60 9.23 18.69
C ARG A 225 -19.46 8.35 17.42
N PHE A 226 -18.95 8.90 16.32
CA PHE A 226 -18.70 8.12 15.13
C PHE A 226 -17.56 7.12 15.37
N ARG A 227 -16.47 7.54 16.02
CA ARG A 227 -15.33 6.69 16.39
C ARG A 227 -15.73 5.57 17.33
N GLU A 228 -16.50 5.87 18.37
CA GLU A 228 -17.04 4.86 19.29
C GLU A 228 -17.86 3.80 18.57
N MET A 229 -18.72 4.22 17.62
CA MET A 229 -19.55 3.27 16.87
C MET A 229 -18.77 2.36 15.94
N ILE A 230 -17.66 2.81 15.35
CA ILE A 230 -16.84 1.99 14.44
C ILE A 230 -15.80 1.15 15.19
N ALA A 231 -15.44 1.51 16.41
CA ALA A 231 -14.42 0.83 17.22
C ALA A 231 -14.61 -0.70 17.37
N PRO A 232 -15.83 -1.27 17.39
CA PRO A 232 -16.03 -2.71 17.38
C PRO A 232 -15.73 -3.40 16.04
N VAL A 233 -15.51 -2.66 14.96
CA VAL A 233 -15.30 -3.24 13.62
C VAL A 233 -14.07 -2.69 12.92
N TYR A 234 -13.63 -1.49 13.24
CA TYR A 234 -12.51 -0.81 12.61
C TYR A 234 -11.42 -0.50 13.62
N TYR A 235 -10.22 -0.95 13.31
CA TYR A 235 -9.04 -0.67 14.11
C TYR A 235 -7.89 -0.22 13.22
N ARG A 236 -7.21 0.86 13.61
CA ARG A 236 -6.09 1.42 12.87
C ARG A 236 -5.03 1.97 13.81
N ARG A 237 -3.79 1.68 13.49
CA ARG A 237 -2.59 2.28 14.11
C ARG A 237 -1.77 2.98 13.04
N LYS A 238 -1.18 4.09 13.42
CA LYS A 238 -0.15 4.73 12.63
C LYS A 238 1.22 4.16 13.01
N ARG A 239 2.15 4.25 12.09
CA ARG A 239 3.51 3.77 12.29
C ARG A 239 4.23 4.53 13.40
N GLU A 240 4.08 5.86 13.43
CA GLU A 240 4.63 6.76 14.44
C GLU A 240 4.17 6.43 15.86
N ASP A 241 2.97 5.85 16.02
CA ASP A 241 2.38 5.55 17.33
C ASP A 241 2.94 4.26 17.97
N VAL A 242 3.40 3.30 17.15
CA VAL A 242 3.73 1.95 17.63
C VAL A 242 5.16 1.52 17.37
N LEU A 243 5.90 2.20 16.52
CA LEU A 243 7.26 1.84 16.13
C LEU A 243 8.26 2.92 16.55
N THR A 244 8.65 2.91 17.81
CA THR A 244 9.78 3.71 18.32
C THR A 244 11.15 3.20 17.84
N GLU A 245 11.19 2.00 17.23
CA GLU A 245 12.42 1.29 16.85
C GLU A 245 12.73 1.34 15.35
N LEU A 246 11.87 1.94 14.52
CA LEU A 246 12.20 2.13 13.10
C LEU A 246 13.25 3.22 12.96
N PRO A 247 14.24 3.01 12.09
CA PRO A 247 15.15 4.08 11.68
C PRO A 247 14.38 5.28 11.13
N GLU A 248 15.00 6.43 11.14
CA GLU A 248 14.38 7.67 10.67
C GLU A 248 14.02 7.58 9.16
N LEU A 249 12.86 8.11 8.81
CA LEU A 249 12.47 8.35 7.43
C LEU A 249 12.74 9.81 7.08
N VAL A 250 13.75 10.05 6.25
CA VAL A 250 14.11 11.40 5.81
C VAL A 250 13.59 11.63 4.39
N GLU A 251 12.70 12.58 4.22
CA GLU A 251 12.13 12.94 2.92
C GLU A 251 12.68 14.26 2.42
N SER A 252 13.21 14.27 1.19
CA SER A 252 13.75 15.46 0.52
C SER A 252 13.09 15.70 -0.83
N GLU A 253 12.82 16.96 -1.12
CA GLU A 253 12.38 17.42 -2.44
C GLU A 253 13.59 17.97 -3.19
N GLU A 254 13.94 17.34 -4.31
CA GLU A 254 15.06 17.70 -5.16
C GLU A 254 14.57 18.50 -6.37
N TRP A 255 14.73 19.80 -6.29
CA TRP A 255 14.28 20.73 -7.31
C TRP A 255 15.30 20.89 -8.43
N CYS A 256 14.96 20.40 -9.63
CA CYS A 256 15.78 20.47 -10.83
C CYS A 256 15.32 21.65 -11.71
N THR A 257 16.23 22.54 -12.08
CA THR A 257 15.93 23.62 -13.03
C THR A 257 15.95 23.08 -14.46
N LEU A 258 14.86 23.26 -15.20
CA LEU A 258 14.79 22.84 -16.60
C LEU A 258 15.77 23.61 -17.47
N SER A 259 16.50 22.89 -18.34
CA SER A 259 17.29 23.47 -19.42
C SER A 259 16.41 24.14 -20.48
N SER A 260 17.01 24.92 -21.37
CA SER A 260 16.25 25.55 -22.46
C SER A 260 15.55 24.56 -23.37
N ARG A 261 16.17 23.38 -23.64
CA ARG A 261 15.57 22.31 -24.43
C ARG A 261 14.39 21.67 -23.71
N GLU A 262 14.54 21.36 -22.44
CA GLU A 262 13.45 20.81 -21.61
C GLU A 262 12.30 21.79 -21.49
N THR A 263 12.58 23.08 -21.36
CA THR A 263 11.56 24.13 -21.31
C THR A 263 10.74 24.21 -22.60
N ALA A 264 11.39 24.11 -23.77
CA ALA A 264 10.70 24.09 -25.05
C ALA A 264 9.77 22.86 -25.21
N VAL A 265 10.25 21.67 -24.81
CA VAL A 265 9.44 20.44 -24.84
C VAL A 265 8.26 20.56 -23.86
N TYR A 266 8.49 21.16 -22.69
CA TYR A 266 7.44 21.39 -21.70
C TYR A 266 6.35 22.34 -22.23
N GLU A 267 6.74 23.49 -22.80
CA GLU A 267 5.82 24.47 -23.38
C GLU A 267 5.01 23.84 -24.53
N SER A 268 5.65 23.08 -25.42
CA SER A 268 4.96 22.33 -26.48
C SER A 268 3.96 21.32 -25.89
N SER A 269 4.33 20.56 -24.87
CA SER A 269 3.44 19.57 -24.24
C SER A 269 2.22 20.25 -23.60
N VAL A 270 2.41 21.42 -23.00
CA VAL A 270 1.32 22.21 -22.40
C VAL A 270 0.40 22.80 -23.47
N LEU A 271 0.95 23.34 -24.54
CA LEU A 271 0.16 23.88 -25.67
C LEU A 271 -0.71 22.79 -26.31
N ASN A 272 -0.14 21.59 -26.47
CA ASN A 272 -0.85 20.42 -27.01
C ASN A 272 -1.76 19.73 -25.98
N ARG A 273 -1.90 20.27 -24.77
CA ARG A 273 -2.69 19.68 -23.67
C ARG A 273 -2.30 18.23 -23.32
N ASN A 274 -1.06 17.84 -23.60
CA ASN A 274 -0.55 16.51 -23.29
C ASN A 274 0.06 16.49 -21.89
N PHE A 275 -0.79 16.25 -20.90
CA PHE A 275 -0.40 16.24 -19.50
C PHE A 275 0.64 15.16 -19.17
N MET A 276 0.52 13.97 -19.76
CA MET A 276 1.45 12.86 -19.50
C MET A 276 2.85 13.17 -20.07
N SER A 277 2.92 13.80 -21.24
CA SER A 277 4.18 14.28 -21.79
C SER A 277 4.78 15.40 -20.92
N ALA A 278 3.99 16.36 -20.46
CA ALA A 278 4.46 17.43 -19.58
C ALA A 278 5.06 16.90 -18.25
N ARG A 279 4.48 15.85 -17.67
CA ARG A 279 5.03 15.19 -16.46
C ARG A 279 6.38 14.54 -16.71
N ARG A 280 6.65 14.07 -17.92
CA ARG A 280 7.84 13.32 -18.29
C ARG A 280 8.93 14.20 -18.91
N VAL A 281 8.70 15.48 -19.09
CA VAL A 281 9.57 16.38 -19.86
C VAL A 281 11.07 16.23 -19.59
N PRO A 282 11.55 16.18 -18.32
CA PRO A 282 12.99 16.03 -18.09
C PRO A 282 13.57 14.70 -18.54
N TRP A 283 12.73 13.71 -18.83
CA TRP A 283 13.13 12.39 -19.34
C TRP A 283 12.88 12.20 -20.84
N ASN A 284 12.24 13.21 -21.50
CA ASN A 284 11.89 13.21 -22.92
C ASN A 284 12.96 13.92 -23.79
N VAL A 285 14.18 14.02 -23.31
CA VAL A 285 15.30 14.57 -24.11
C VAL A 285 16.02 13.43 -24.80
N ASP A 286 16.42 13.66 -26.05
CA ASP A 286 17.08 12.63 -26.88
C ASP A 286 18.40 12.16 -26.27
N ASP A 287 19.11 13.02 -25.57
CA ASP A 287 20.34 12.71 -24.87
C ASP A 287 20.15 12.92 -23.34
N PRO A 288 20.33 11.86 -22.53
CA PRO A 288 20.26 11.94 -21.07
C PRO A 288 21.17 12.99 -20.44
N ALA A 289 22.28 13.35 -21.12
CA ALA A 289 23.19 14.38 -20.66
C ALA A 289 22.53 15.76 -20.56
N TYR A 290 21.43 16.01 -21.28
CA TYR A 290 20.64 17.24 -21.20
C TYR A 290 19.45 17.15 -20.25
N SER A 291 19.23 16.00 -19.61
CA SER A 291 18.18 15.82 -18.62
C SER A 291 18.61 16.35 -17.26
N SER A 292 17.90 17.37 -16.77
CA SER A 292 18.13 17.95 -15.43
C SER A 292 17.91 16.92 -14.32
N LYS A 293 16.84 16.10 -14.41
CA LYS A 293 16.55 15.03 -13.45
C LYS A 293 17.52 13.87 -13.55
N ALA A 294 17.96 13.49 -14.75
CA ALA A 294 18.94 12.42 -14.92
C ALA A 294 20.28 12.79 -14.27
N LYS A 295 20.72 14.03 -14.44
CA LYS A 295 21.91 14.55 -13.75
C LYS A 295 21.77 14.44 -12.23
N ARG A 296 20.67 14.96 -11.68
CA ARG A 296 20.44 14.95 -10.23
C ARG A 296 20.32 13.53 -9.69
N MET A 297 19.60 12.66 -10.40
CA MET A 297 19.51 11.22 -10.06
C MET A 297 20.88 10.58 -9.98
N LYS A 298 21.75 10.82 -10.97
CA LYS A 298 23.10 10.27 -11.01
C LYS A 298 23.93 10.71 -9.80
N GLU A 299 23.90 12.01 -9.46
CA GLU A 299 24.55 12.54 -8.26
C GLU A 299 24.06 11.85 -6.97
N LEU A 300 22.74 11.69 -6.82
CA LEU A 300 22.15 11.03 -5.65
C LEU A 300 22.53 9.55 -5.57
N VAL A 301 22.61 8.87 -6.72
CA VAL A 301 23.07 7.47 -6.81
C VAL A 301 24.52 7.34 -6.42
N GLU A 302 25.38 8.23 -6.88
CA GLU A 302 26.82 8.24 -6.55
C GLU A 302 27.01 8.47 -5.05
N MET A 303 26.36 9.48 -4.46
CA MET A 303 26.38 9.75 -3.01
C MET A 303 25.92 8.52 -2.19
N ALA A 304 24.82 7.90 -2.61
CA ALA A 304 24.28 6.75 -1.89
C ALA A 304 25.22 5.52 -2.01
N ARG A 305 25.92 5.37 -3.12
CA ARG A 305 26.91 4.29 -3.32
C ARG A 305 28.15 4.48 -2.46
N GLU A 306 28.63 5.72 -2.31
CA GLU A 306 29.72 6.06 -1.40
C GLU A 306 29.39 5.69 0.04
N ASP A 307 28.13 5.87 0.46
CA ASP A 307 27.61 5.45 1.76
C ASP A 307 27.32 3.93 1.87
N GLY A 308 27.60 3.15 0.83
CA GLY A 308 27.31 1.70 0.77
C GLY A 308 25.80 1.40 0.88
N ARG A 309 24.94 2.26 0.32
CA ARG A 309 23.49 2.14 0.32
C ARG A 309 22.97 1.55 -0.98
N LYS A 310 21.96 0.71 -0.89
CA LYS A 310 21.19 0.23 -2.05
C LYS A 310 19.99 1.14 -2.31
N ILE A 311 19.70 1.33 -3.59
CA ILE A 311 18.79 2.35 -4.08
C ILE A 311 17.68 1.71 -4.87
N ILE A 312 16.42 2.08 -4.61
CA ILE A 312 15.31 1.79 -5.51
C ILE A 312 14.88 3.07 -6.23
N VAL A 313 14.73 2.98 -7.55
CA VAL A 313 14.29 4.10 -8.40
C VAL A 313 12.93 3.78 -8.97
N PHE A 314 11.93 4.58 -8.60
CA PHE A 314 10.57 4.43 -9.07
C PHE A 314 10.19 5.45 -10.14
N SER A 315 9.53 4.97 -11.20
CA SER A 315 8.83 5.82 -12.17
C SER A 315 7.48 5.22 -12.55
N PHE A 316 6.55 6.08 -12.92
CA PHE A 316 5.28 5.67 -13.55
C PHE A 316 5.51 5.23 -15.00
N PHE A 317 6.47 5.85 -15.69
CA PHE A 317 6.73 5.68 -17.11
C PHE A 317 7.79 4.61 -17.39
N LEU A 318 7.47 3.64 -18.23
CA LEU A 318 8.40 2.57 -18.64
C LEU A 318 9.63 3.13 -19.39
N GLU A 319 9.42 4.17 -20.19
CA GLU A 319 10.53 4.80 -20.93
C GLU A 319 11.51 5.49 -19.98
N THR A 320 11.03 6.13 -18.91
CA THR A 320 11.89 6.67 -17.84
C THR A 320 12.69 5.56 -17.17
N ILE A 321 12.08 4.41 -16.90
CA ILE A 321 12.79 3.25 -16.34
C ILE A 321 13.90 2.77 -17.29
N ARG A 322 13.63 2.69 -18.61
CA ARG A 322 14.65 2.34 -19.61
C ARG A 322 15.80 3.36 -19.64
N SER A 323 15.48 4.67 -19.57
CA SER A 323 16.48 5.72 -19.49
C SER A 323 17.34 5.60 -18.22
N VAL A 324 16.74 5.31 -17.08
CA VAL A 324 17.47 5.05 -15.82
C VAL A 324 18.44 3.89 -15.98
N CYS A 325 17.99 2.77 -16.57
CA CYS A 325 18.85 1.61 -16.83
C CYS A 325 20.02 1.95 -17.77
N ALA A 326 19.74 2.69 -18.84
CA ALA A 326 20.77 3.11 -19.80
C ALA A 326 21.82 4.05 -19.17
N ILE A 327 21.40 4.97 -18.30
CA ILE A 327 22.29 5.92 -17.61
C ILE A 327 23.18 5.25 -16.57
N LEU A 328 22.64 4.31 -15.80
CA LEU A 328 23.31 3.70 -14.65
C LEU A 328 24.00 2.36 -14.99
N GLY A 329 23.68 1.78 -16.15
CA GLY A 329 24.38 0.62 -16.72
C GLY A 329 24.43 -0.60 -15.79
N GLU A 330 25.61 -1.15 -15.60
CA GLU A 330 25.85 -2.40 -14.86
C GLU A 330 25.46 -2.34 -13.38
N SER A 331 25.35 -1.16 -12.79
CA SER A 331 24.89 -1.00 -11.40
C SER A 331 23.41 -1.28 -11.21
N CYS A 332 22.62 -1.34 -12.30
CA CYS A 332 21.23 -1.71 -12.26
C CYS A 332 21.02 -3.23 -12.30
N THR A 333 19.99 -3.68 -11.59
CA THR A 333 19.36 -4.98 -11.89
C THR A 333 18.49 -4.88 -13.13
N ALA A 334 17.94 -5.99 -13.60
CA ALA A 334 16.84 -5.94 -14.55
C ALA A 334 15.66 -5.12 -13.95
N PRO A 335 14.96 -4.30 -14.75
CA PRO A 335 13.86 -3.51 -14.26
C PRO A 335 12.64 -4.37 -13.93
N ILE A 336 11.85 -3.93 -12.92
CA ILE A 336 10.57 -4.55 -12.57
C ILE A 336 9.43 -3.69 -13.11
N ASP A 337 8.61 -4.27 -13.97
CA ASP A 337 7.40 -3.63 -14.53
C ASP A 337 6.17 -4.54 -14.51
N GLY A 338 5.07 -4.09 -15.15
CA GLY A 338 3.82 -4.85 -15.22
C GLY A 338 3.94 -6.18 -15.97
N SER A 339 4.86 -6.29 -16.93
CA SER A 339 5.08 -7.48 -17.74
C SER A 339 5.99 -8.51 -17.07
N THR A 340 6.75 -8.11 -16.04
CA THR A 340 7.69 -8.99 -15.34
C THR A 340 6.95 -10.10 -14.59
N PRO A 341 7.18 -11.38 -14.91
CA PRO A 341 6.55 -12.51 -14.19
C PRO A 341 6.90 -12.50 -12.69
N VAL A 342 6.00 -13.00 -11.87
CA VAL A 342 6.15 -12.91 -10.40
C VAL A 342 7.39 -13.63 -9.88
N GLN A 343 7.70 -14.82 -10.43
CA GLN A 343 8.92 -15.55 -10.07
C GLN A 343 10.17 -14.72 -10.40
N LYS A 344 10.22 -14.14 -11.60
CA LYS A 344 11.34 -13.32 -12.03
C LYS A 344 11.52 -12.05 -11.20
N ARG A 345 10.42 -11.49 -10.67
CA ARG A 345 10.50 -10.35 -9.73
C ARG A 345 11.26 -10.72 -8.46
N GLN A 346 11.00 -11.92 -7.91
CA GLN A 346 11.70 -12.36 -6.72
C GLN A 346 13.18 -12.61 -6.99
N GLU A 347 13.53 -13.23 -8.12
CA GLU A 347 14.93 -13.43 -8.54
C GLU A 347 15.69 -12.09 -8.66
N ILE A 348 15.06 -11.08 -9.25
CA ILE A 348 15.63 -9.72 -9.37
C ILE A 348 15.83 -9.07 -7.99
N ILE A 349 14.88 -9.24 -7.07
CA ILE A 349 14.99 -8.70 -5.71
C ILE A 349 16.10 -9.43 -4.93
N ASP A 350 16.20 -10.74 -5.08
CA ASP A 350 17.25 -11.55 -4.46
C ASP A 350 18.65 -11.20 -5.04
N GLU A 351 18.73 -10.99 -6.35
CA GLU A 351 19.94 -10.47 -7.00
C GLU A 351 20.31 -9.10 -6.44
N PHE A 352 19.37 -8.17 -6.37
CA PHE A 352 19.56 -6.85 -5.79
C PHE A 352 20.05 -6.93 -4.34
N GLY A 353 19.48 -7.83 -3.54
CA GLY A 353 19.84 -8.00 -2.13
C GLY A 353 21.27 -8.54 -1.96
N ASN A 354 21.66 -9.54 -2.75
CA ASN A 354 22.82 -10.37 -2.52
C ASN A 354 24.08 -9.92 -3.29
N LYS A 355 23.92 -9.26 -4.44
CA LYS A 355 25.07 -8.83 -5.27
C LYS A 355 25.51 -7.41 -4.93
N PRO A 356 26.76 -7.20 -4.43
CA PRO A 356 27.25 -5.87 -4.07
C PRO A 356 27.29 -4.88 -5.25
N GLU A 357 27.62 -5.38 -6.46
CA GLU A 357 27.69 -4.57 -7.68
C GLU A 357 26.31 -4.07 -8.15
N LYS A 358 25.23 -4.78 -7.85
CA LYS A 358 23.85 -4.38 -8.16
C LYS A 358 23.30 -3.45 -7.09
N THR A 359 23.62 -2.17 -7.22
CA THR A 359 23.28 -1.16 -6.21
C THR A 359 21.92 -0.48 -6.46
N VAL A 360 21.40 -0.55 -7.70
CA VAL A 360 20.16 0.13 -8.11
C VAL A 360 19.14 -0.86 -8.64
N LEU A 361 17.90 -0.78 -8.10
CA LEU A 361 16.72 -1.50 -8.56
C LEU A 361 15.75 -0.53 -9.24
N PRO A 362 15.66 -0.50 -10.57
CA PRO A 362 14.64 0.29 -11.27
C PRO A 362 13.30 -0.43 -11.25
N ALA A 363 12.22 0.27 -10.91
CA ALA A 363 10.89 -0.35 -10.86
C ALA A 363 9.78 0.61 -11.28
N GLN A 364 8.81 0.08 -12.03
CA GLN A 364 7.57 0.81 -12.29
C GLN A 364 6.76 0.92 -11.00
N ILE A 365 6.39 2.14 -10.60
CA ILE A 365 5.81 2.40 -9.28
C ILE A 365 4.51 1.60 -9.02
N GLN A 366 3.71 1.37 -10.06
CA GLN A 366 2.47 0.57 -9.95
C GLN A 366 2.75 -0.92 -9.75
N SER A 367 3.78 -1.45 -10.38
CA SER A 367 4.15 -2.87 -10.33
C SER A 367 5.12 -3.16 -9.18
N GLY A 368 6.05 -2.24 -8.93
CA GLY A 368 7.00 -2.30 -7.83
C GLY A 368 6.37 -1.98 -6.47
N GLY A 369 5.22 -1.29 -6.47
CA GLY A 369 4.49 -0.92 -5.25
C GLY A 369 3.63 -2.01 -4.63
N THR A 370 3.43 -3.17 -5.28
CA THR A 370 2.53 -4.22 -4.77
C THR A 370 3.27 -5.51 -4.38
N GLY A 371 3.18 -5.89 -3.10
CA GLY A 371 3.54 -7.22 -2.60
C GLY A 371 5.03 -7.58 -2.48
N MET A 372 5.94 -6.70 -2.90
CA MET A 372 7.38 -6.97 -2.83
C MET A 372 8.00 -6.51 -1.51
N ASN A 373 9.00 -7.26 -1.04
CA ASN A 373 9.83 -6.89 0.10
C ASN A 373 11.20 -6.43 -0.39
N ILE A 374 11.52 -5.14 -0.25
CA ILE A 374 12.75 -4.53 -0.77
C ILE A 374 13.52 -3.86 0.37
N GLN A 375 13.66 -4.56 1.49
CA GLN A 375 14.37 -4.06 2.69
C GLN A 375 15.86 -3.79 2.46
N ALA A 376 16.46 -4.39 1.45
CA ALA A 376 17.85 -4.10 1.08
C ALA A 376 18.05 -2.63 0.68
N ALA A 377 17.02 -1.96 0.14
CA ALA A 377 17.09 -0.55 -0.22
C ALA A 377 16.95 0.34 1.03
N SER A 378 17.86 1.28 1.19
CA SER A 378 17.77 2.37 2.18
C SER A 378 17.68 3.75 1.52
N VAL A 379 17.63 3.81 0.19
CA VAL A 379 17.38 5.03 -0.59
C VAL A 379 16.26 4.77 -1.58
N VAL A 380 15.30 5.69 -1.65
CA VAL A 380 14.17 5.65 -2.58
C VAL A 380 14.21 6.93 -3.42
N ILE A 381 14.27 6.79 -4.73
CA ILE A 381 14.19 7.93 -5.65
C ILE A 381 12.89 7.85 -6.44
N LEU A 382 12.08 8.90 -6.37
CA LEU A 382 10.84 9.07 -7.13
C LEU A 382 11.11 10.00 -8.32
N CYS A 383 11.13 9.47 -9.54
CA CYS A 383 11.45 10.23 -10.74
C CYS A 383 10.45 11.34 -11.06
N GLU A 384 9.20 11.15 -10.67
CA GLU A 384 8.12 12.15 -10.79
C GLU A 384 7.07 11.98 -9.68
N PRO A 385 6.41 13.07 -9.25
CA PRO A 385 5.35 13.02 -8.24
C PRO A 385 4.14 12.25 -8.77
N GLN A 386 3.51 11.47 -7.89
CA GLN A 386 2.33 10.71 -8.25
C GLN A 386 1.04 11.51 -8.00
N LEU A 387 0.03 11.30 -8.86
CA LEU A 387 -1.28 11.93 -8.71
C LEU A 387 -2.03 11.48 -7.45
N LYS A 388 -1.74 10.27 -6.99
CA LYS A 388 -2.31 9.68 -5.77
C LYS A 388 -1.18 9.50 -4.74
N PRO A 389 -1.17 10.27 -3.65
CA PRO A 389 -0.14 10.14 -2.60
C PRO A 389 -0.01 8.72 -2.03
N SER A 390 -1.13 7.97 -2.00
CA SER A 390 -1.12 6.58 -1.53
C SER A 390 -0.20 5.66 -2.35
N ILE A 391 0.03 5.95 -3.64
CA ILE A 391 0.94 5.17 -4.49
C ILE A 391 2.38 5.39 -4.04
N GLU A 392 2.77 6.64 -3.73
CA GLU A 392 4.10 6.94 -3.20
C GLU A 392 4.33 6.30 -1.84
N LEU A 393 3.38 6.47 -0.92
CA LEU A 393 3.44 5.85 0.40
C LEU A 393 3.56 4.33 0.32
N GLN A 394 2.83 3.70 -0.60
CA GLN A 394 2.92 2.28 -0.85
C GLN A 394 4.30 1.87 -1.37
N ALA A 395 4.86 2.61 -2.31
CA ALA A 395 6.20 2.37 -2.85
C ALA A 395 7.29 2.55 -1.79
N ILE A 396 7.26 3.64 -1.02
CA ILE A 396 8.20 3.93 0.07
C ILE A 396 8.14 2.82 1.14
N SER A 397 6.95 2.34 1.47
CA SER A 397 6.77 1.29 2.49
C SER A 397 7.39 -0.07 2.12
N ARG A 398 7.86 -0.27 0.89
CA ARG A 398 8.59 -1.49 0.49
C ARG A 398 10.04 -1.48 0.97
N ALA A 399 10.65 -0.31 1.06
CA ALA A 399 11.97 -0.12 1.64
C ALA A 399 11.87 0.22 3.13
N TYR A 400 10.96 1.09 3.51
CA TYR A 400 10.74 1.53 4.88
C TYR A 400 9.71 0.65 5.59
N ARG A 401 10.18 -0.44 6.15
CA ARG A 401 9.36 -1.42 6.88
C ARG A 401 10.17 -2.09 7.99
N MET A 402 9.50 -2.86 8.83
CA MET A 402 10.13 -3.61 9.91
C MET A 402 11.27 -4.51 9.38
N GLY A 403 12.39 -4.49 10.10
CA GLY A 403 13.63 -5.16 9.69
C GLY A 403 14.58 -4.27 8.87
N GLN A 404 14.18 -3.03 8.57
CA GLN A 404 15.11 -2.04 8.02
C GLN A 404 16.08 -1.57 9.11
N ALA A 405 17.37 -1.78 8.87
CA ALA A 405 18.42 -1.46 9.83
C ALA A 405 19.00 -0.03 9.67
N ARG A 406 18.73 0.63 8.55
CA ARG A 406 19.27 1.95 8.21
C ARG A 406 18.17 2.98 8.03
N ASN A 407 18.44 4.25 8.32
CA ASN A 407 17.56 5.36 7.95
C ASN A 407 17.25 5.32 6.47
N VAL A 408 15.98 5.50 6.11
CA VAL A 408 15.55 5.50 4.71
C VAL A 408 15.47 6.93 4.21
N LEU A 409 16.20 7.20 3.13
CA LEU A 409 16.23 8.49 2.46
C LEU A 409 15.30 8.44 1.25
N VAL A 410 14.35 9.35 1.17
CA VAL A 410 13.40 9.45 0.05
C VAL A 410 13.64 10.76 -0.69
N TYR A 411 14.02 10.67 -1.94
CA TYR A 411 14.24 11.83 -2.82
C TYR A 411 13.13 11.94 -3.87
N ARG A 412 12.41 13.05 -3.88
CA ARG A 412 11.41 13.38 -4.92
C ARG A 412 12.01 14.34 -5.92
N LEU A 413 12.22 13.88 -7.16
CA LEU A 413 12.73 14.74 -8.22
C LEU A 413 11.61 15.62 -8.79
N LEU A 414 11.67 16.89 -8.49
CA LEU A 414 10.73 17.92 -8.93
C LEU A 414 11.39 18.83 -9.96
N CYS A 415 10.58 19.58 -10.73
CA CYS A 415 11.11 20.55 -11.69
C CYS A 415 10.61 21.96 -11.40
N GLU A 416 11.52 22.89 -11.48
CA GLU A 416 11.22 24.31 -11.49
C GLU A 416 11.42 24.88 -12.89
N VAL A 417 10.39 25.58 -13.39
CA VAL A 417 10.47 26.31 -14.65
C VAL A 417 10.83 27.77 -14.34
N ARG A 418 12.05 28.16 -14.61
CA ARG A 418 12.46 29.57 -14.59
C ARG A 418 12.13 30.21 -15.94
N SER A 419 10.92 30.76 -16.09
CA SER A 419 10.54 31.48 -17.30
C SER A 419 10.30 32.95 -17.01
N THR A 420 10.98 33.80 -17.77
CA THR A 420 10.77 35.26 -17.84
C THR A 420 9.91 35.67 -19.05
N SER A 421 9.45 34.71 -19.86
CA SER A 421 8.81 34.99 -21.15
C SER A 421 7.31 35.33 -21.06
N ALA A 422 6.85 36.16 -22.01
CA ALA A 422 5.45 36.60 -22.14
C ALA A 422 4.45 35.43 -22.40
N SER A 423 4.91 34.26 -22.86
CA SER A 423 4.13 33.04 -23.07
C SER A 423 3.45 32.54 -21.80
N TRP A 424 4.02 32.80 -20.62
CA TRP A 424 3.42 32.47 -19.33
C TRP A 424 2.15 33.28 -19.01
N ARG A 425 1.98 34.48 -19.58
CA ARG A 425 0.75 35.26 -19.41
C ARG A 425 -0.43 34.64 -20.16
N CYS A 426 -0.18 33.99 -21.29
CA CYS A 426 -1.20 33.26 -22.05
C CYS A 426 -1.64 31.99 -21.34
N LEU A 427 -0.71 31.23 -20.72
CA LEU A 427 -0.99 30.00 -19.99
C LEU A 427 -1.78 30.23 -18.69
N ARG A 428 -1.62 31.41 -18.05
CA ARG A 428 -2.44 31.81 -16.88
C ARG A 428 -3.92 31.97 -17.19
N LYS A 429 -4.31 32.25 -18.42
CA LYS A 429 -5.73 32.40 -18.83
C LYS A 429 -6.46 31.05 -18.95
N ASN A 430 -5.75 29.91 -19.15
CA ASN A 430 -6.33 28.57 -19.21
C ASN A 430 -6.29 27.93 -17.80
N ARG A 431 -7.23 28.32 -16.95
CA ARG A 431 -7.30 27.99 -15.51
C ARG A 431 -7.20 26.52 -15.08
N PRO A 432 -7.70 25.50 -15.79
CA PRO A 432 -7.59 24.12 -15.28
C PRO A 432 -6.18 23.53 -15.40
N PHE A 433 -5.43 23.90 -16.44
CA PHE A 433 -4.06 23.38 -16.65
C PHE A 433 -3.01 24.13 -15.80
N SER A 434 -3.23 25.44 -15.56
CA SER A 434 -2.30 26.27 -14.78
C SER A 434 -2.22 25.90 -13.30
N THR A 435 -3.23 25.25 -12.73
CA THR A 435 -3.26 24.91 -11.31
C THR A 435 -2.45 23.64 -11.02
N LEU A 436 -2.41 22.69 -11.96
CA LEU A 436 -1.53 21.50 -11.86
C LEU A 436 -0.05 21.89 -12.09
N LEU A 437 0.17 22.90 -12.92
CA LEU A 437 1.47 23.53 -13.15
C LEU A 437 2.03 24.26 -11.92
N LEU A 438 1.17 24.75 -11.03
CA LEU A 438 1.57 25.42 -9.78
C LEU A 438 2.16 24.45 -8.73
N ILE A 439 1.89 23.16 -8.81
CA ILE A 439 2.58 22.13 -7.99
C ILE A 439 4.07 22.10 -8.34
N LEU A 440 4.42 22.47 -9.56
CA LEU A 440 5.80 22.59 -10.04
C LEU A 440 6.47 23.93 -9.71
N ARG A 441 5.77 24.86 -9.04
CA ARG A 441 6.19 26.28 -8.96
C ARG A 441 6.29 26.90 -7.58
N SER A 442 5.86 26.24 -6.50
CA SER A 442 5.84 26.91 -5.20
C SER A 442 6.87 26.33 -4.23
N PRO A 443 7.87 27.12 -3.84
CA PRO A 443 8.75 26.77 -2.72
C PRO A 443 8.07 26.92 -1.35
N ARG A 444 6.76 27.22 -1.31
CA ARG A 444 5.95 27.29 -0.08
C ARG A 444 4.61 26.60 -0.29
N PRO A 445 4.22 25.62 0.55
CA PRO A 445 2.91 24.99 0.45
C PRO A 445 1.82 26.05 0.72
N PRO A 446 0.77 26.15 -0.12
CA PRO A 446 -0.33 27.08 0.13
C PRO A 446 -1.08 26.64 1.40
N ARG A 447 -1.33 27.58 2.31
CA ARG A 447 -2.05 27.40 3.59
C ARG A 447 -3.48 26.83 3.49
N ARG A 448 -3.96 26.35 2.32
CA ARG A 448 -5.31 25.81 2.09
C ARG A 448 -5.30 24.51 1.28
N ALA A 449 -4.80 23.44 1.86
CA ALA A 449 -4.84 22.09 1.27
C ALA A 449 -6.27 21.58 0.95
N ARG A 450 -7.32 22.12 1.56
CA ARG A 450 -8.72 21.68 1.36
C ARG A 450 -9.29 22.00 -0.04
N ARG A 451 -8.78 22.99 -0.75
CA ARG A 451 -9.26 23.36 -2.09
C ARG A 451 -8.74 22.44 -3.21
N TRP A 452 -7.68 21.69 -2.93
CA TRP A 452 -7.03 20.79 -3.88
C TRP A 452 -7.80 19.47 -4.08
N GLN A 453 -8.39 18.93 -3.00
CA GLN A 453 -9.17 17.69 -3.07
C GLN A 453 -10.47 17.83 -3.90
N SER A 454 -11.07 19.00 -3.95
CA SER A 454 -12.27 19.27 -4.77
C SER A 454 -11.97 19.36 -6.27
N MET A 455 -10.77 19.80 -6.62
CA MET A 455 -10.32 19.91 -8.01
C MET A 455 -9.89 18.58 -8.61
N ILE A 456 -9.20 17.74 -7.86
CA ILE A 456 -8.83 16.39 -8.27
C ILE A 456 -10.09 15.57 -8.54
N ARG A 457 -11.13 15.67 -7.69
CA ARG A 457 -12.43 15.01 -7.89
C ARG A 457 -13.19 15.47 -9.13
N ARG A 458 -12.97 16.70 -9.59
CA ARG A 458 -13.59 17.22 -10.82
C ARG A 458 -12.91 16.65 -12.08
N TRP A 459 -11.62 16.33 -11.98
CA TRP A 459 -10.84 15.73 -13.07
C TRP A 459 -11.03 14.21 -13.18
N GLU A 460 -11.23 13.51 -12.08
CA GLU A 460 -11.59 12.08 -12.09
C GLU A 460 -12.92 11.84 -12.83
N ARG A 461 -13.82 12.83 -12.86
CA ARG A 461 -15.09 12.78 -13.62
C ARG A 461 -14.98 13.14 -15.10
N VAL A 462 -13.88 13.69 -15.54
CA VAL A 462 -13.64 14.05 -16.95
C VAL A 462 -12.79 12.99 -17.65
N LEU A 463 -12.13 12.10 -16.87
CA LEU A 463 -11.28 11.02 -17.37
C LEU A 463 -11.91 9.62 -17.15
N SER A 464 -13.10 9.55 -16.55
CA SER A 464 -13.99 8.38 -16.52
C SER A 464 -15.04 8.49 -17.64
#